data_45b49b885bfa49143b7f2fa5d2c5360a
#
_entry.id   45b49b885bfa49143b7f2fa5d2c5360a
#
_cell.length_a   1.000
_cell.length_b   1.000
_cell.length_c   1.000
_cell.angle_alpha   90.00
_cell.angle_beta   90.00
_cell.angle_gamma   90.00
#
_symmetry.space_group_name_H-M   'P 1'
#
loop_
_entity.id
_entity.type
_entity.pdbx_description
1 polymer ?
#
loop_
_entity_poly.entity_id
_entity_poly.type
_entity_poly.pdbx_seq_one_letter_code
_entity_poly.pdbx_strand_id
1 'polypeptide(L)'
;MGCTTSKNAKLYTDKEASLHAISVDPDGPAPVPLLLRLISASDLPSHDLLSESDVFVIAQLLRPDGKVAAEATWPVKWDQDSPIWDSCRLVGAAAPGMKGLKLRIKLFDEDEHVPGKRAPPELVGVAYIDLDNLPIGGAPADFDVTPEKKPGEGKRPRVRLQRVDASGMPSKKTLYIVRHGESVWNKAQAEKDVATMLSTTDHPLNDEGRKQAEGLRARLVSAQHGGCAAVESAVLKAERVVCSPLTRAVQTCLIGMDPLLRGMATPSVALLPNLREKRNLGGKDSSGKWVGEALVDGIKGAMGELYADDPELGARLAAPALDIAQVGAQWWVGSAESEEAVRARIDDALCQLRFSPESSAVIVGHSHYFREMLRAFCADGCALYDAAAATEPKAGGMQECCEKKLENAGVAQLDVDWGMDADKPIQSVRLLFGTRLVE
;
A
#
# COMPACT_ATOMS: atom_id res chain seq x y z
N MET A 1 -15.37 15.73 -29.24
CA MET A 1 -13.91 15.58 -29.29
C MET A 1 -13.59 14.28 -28.59
N GLY A 2 -13.15 13.27 -29.34
CA GLY A 2 -12.97 11.93 -28.82
C GLY A 2 -11.78 11.83 -27.92
N CYS A 3 -12.00 11.33 -26.72
CA CYS A 3 -10.95 10.95 -25.77
C CYS A 3 -10.27 9.68 -26.31
N THR A 4 -9.08 9.82 -26.87
CA THR A 4 -8.23 8.69 -27.25
C THR A 4 -7.68 8.10 -25.95
N THR A 5 -8.28 7.02 -25.46
CA THR A 5 -7.72 6.18 -24.40
C THR A 5 -6.34 5.70 -24.82
N SER A 6 -5.32 6.15 -24.13
CA SER A 6 -3.91 5.81 -24.34
C SER A 6 -3.70 4.31 -24.21
N LYS A 7 -3.03 3.68 -25.18
CA LYS A 7 -2.67 2.26 -25.16
C LYS A 7 -1.78 1.87 -23.96
N ASN A 8 -1.15 2.82 -23.30
CA ASN A 8 -0.26 2.58 -22.15
C ASN A 8 -1.00 2.57 -20.80
N ALA A 9 -2.21 3.15 -20.70
CA ALA A 9 -3.08 2.93 -19.54
C ALA A 9 -3.40 1.43 -19.33
N LYS A 10 -3.30 0.61 -20.39
CA LYS A 10 -3.41 -0.85 -20.32
C LYS A 10 -2.25 -1.55 -19.59
N LEU A 11 -1.07 -0.95 -19.47
CA LEU A 11 0.05 -1.54 -18.72
C LEU A 11 -0.18 -1.53 -17.21
N TYR A 12 -0.97 -0.59 -16.71
CA TYR A 12 -1.29 -0.48 -15.27
C TYR A 12 -2.62 -1.12 -14.87
N THR A 13 -3.48 -1.44 -15.84
CA THR A 13 -4.81 -2.03 -15.63
C THR A 13 -4.92 -3.46 -16.13
N ASP A 14 -3.79 -4.15 -16.30
CA ASP A 14 -3.89 -5.57 -16.61
C ASP A 14 -4.59 -6.25 -15.45
N LYS A 15 -5.85 -6.63 -15.75
CA LYS A 15 -6.63 -7.60 -15.02
C LYS A 15 -5.67 -8.60 -14.41
N GLU A 16 -5.78 -8.88 -13.11
CA GLU A 16 -5.22 -10.11 -12.58
C GLU A 16 -5.49 -11.16 -13.65
N ALA A 17 -4.43 -11.66 -14.25
CA ALA A 17 -4.55 -12.56 -15.37
C ALA A 17 -5.56 -13.60 -14.94
N SER A 18 -6.76 -13.53 -15.48
CA SER A 18 -7.84 -14.47 -15.12
C SER A 18 -7.12 -15.79 -15.09
N LEU A 19 -7.18 -16.52 -13.98
CA LEU A 19 -6.39 -17.73 -13.72
C LEU A 19 -6.49 -18.69 -14.92
N HIS A 20 -5.87 -18.33 -16.02
CA HIS A 20 -5.69 -19.20 -17.16
C HIS A 20 -4.61 -20.17 -16.73
N ALA A 21 -5.05 -21.16 -15.96
CA ALA A 21 -4.24 -22.30 -15.62
C ALA A 21 -3.60 -22.82 -16.91
N ILE A 22 -2.28 -22.92 -16.93
CA ILE A 22 -1.56 -23.53 -18.03
C ILE A 22 -2.08 -24.96 -18.13
N SER A 23 -2.90 -25.25 -19.15
CA SER A 23 -3.45 -26.59 -19.41
C SER A 23 -4.12 -27.22 -18.17
N VAL A 24 -5.35 -26.84 -17.87
CA VAL A 24 -6.17 -27.53 -16.85
C VAL A 24 -6.85 -28.69 -17.54
N ASP A 25 -6.48 -29.90 -17.13
CA ASP A 25 -7.38 -31.05 -17.26
C ASP A 25 -8.57 -30.76 -16.32
N PRO A 26 -9.81 -30.69 -16.80
CA PRO A 26 -10.97 -30.43 -15.95
C PRO A 26 -11.13 -31.44 -14.80
N ASP A 27 -10.61 -32.66 -14.98
CA ASP A 27 -10.62 -33.76 -14.01
C ASP A 27 -9.27 -33.91 -13.27
N GLY A 28 -8.30 -33.02 -13.56
CA GLY A 28 -6.97 -33.05 -12.96
C GLY A 28 -6.88 -32.37 -11.59
N PRO A 29 -5.76 -32.54 -10.88
CA PRO A 29 -5.54 -31.88 -9.61
C PRO A 29 -5.52 -30.34 -9.78
N ALA A 30 -6.03 -29.64 -8.76
CA ALA A 30 -6.12 -28.17 -8.78
C ALA A 30 -4.76 -27.51 -9.08
N PRO A 31 -4.73 -26.46 -9.93
CA PRO A 31 -3.49 -25.75 -10.26
C PRO A 31 -2.86 -25.13 -9.02
N VAL A 32 -1.54 -25.19 -8.94
CA VAL A 32 -0.76 -24.55 -7.87
C VAL A 32 -0.54 -23.08 -8.23
N PRO A 33 -1.00 -22.13 -7.41
CA PRO A 33 -0.78 -20.71 -7.67
C PRO A 33 0.71 -20.35 -7.58
N LEU A 34 1.18 -19.52 -8.51
CA LEU A 34 2.52 -18.95 -8.49
C LEU A 34 2.45 -17.57 -7.82
N LEU A 35 2.61 -17.56 -6.51
CA LEU A 35 2.73 -16.34 -5.74
C LEU A 35 4.20 -15.94 -5.65
N LEU A 36 4.54 -14.77 -6.19
CA LEU A 36 5.90 -14.25 -6.23
C LEU A 36 6.00 -12.99 -5.36
N ARG A 37 6.92 -12.99 -4.40
CA ARG A 37 7.35 -11.81 -3.66
C ARG A 37 8.55 -11.20 -4.37
N LEU A 38 8.37 -10.02 -4.94
CA LEU A 38 9.46 -9.18 -5.41
C LEU A 38 9.92 -8.33 -4.23
N ILE A 39 11.16 -8.53 -3.80
CA ILE A 39 11.72 -7.84 -2.63
C ILE A 39 12.41 -6.56 -3.09
N SER A 40 13.40 -6.68 -3.98
CA SER A 40 14.19 -5.53 -4.43
C SER A 40 14.86 -5.81 -5.77
N ALA A 41 15.37 -4.77 -6.40
CA ALA A 41 16.46 -4.86 -7.36
C ALA A 41 17.66 -4.03 -6.86
N SER A 42 18.85 -4.25 -7.40
CA SER A 42 20.05 -3.54 -6.99
C SER A 42 21.01 -3.37 -8.18
N ASP A 43 21.89 -2.38 -8.07
CA ASP A 43 22.95 -2.09 -9.01
C ASP A 43 22.46 -1.85 -10.45
N LEU A 44 21.22 -1.38 -10.61
CA LEU A 44 20.66 -1.11 -11.93
C LEU A 44 21.44 0.01 -12.64
N PRO A 45 21.60 -0.06 -13.98
CA PRO A 45 22.12 1.07 -14.72
C PRO A 45 21.14 2.23 -14.68
N SER A 46 21.62 3.45 -14.47
CA SER A 46 20.79 4.65 -14.64
C SER A 46 20.45 4.83 -16.12
N HIS A 47 19.21 5.12 -16.41
CA HIS A 47 18.72 5.45 -17.75
C HIS A 47 18.55 6.95 -17.93
N ASP A 48 18.39 7.69 -16.84
CA ASP A 48 18.30 9.15 -16.80
C ASP A 48 19.65 9.83 -16.73
N LEU A 49 19.78 11.01 -17.37
CA LEU A 49 21.02 11.78 -17.38
C LEU A 49 21.24 12.61 -16.10
N LEU A 50 20.17 12.93 -15.37
CA LEU A 50 20.19 13.88 -14.25
C LEU A 50 19.53 13.36 -12.98
N SER A 51 18.92 12.15 -13.03
CA SER A 51 18.22 11.48 -11.92
C SER A 51 18.55 10.00 -11.89
N GLU A 52 18.10 9.30 -10.85
CA GLU A 52 18.04 7.84 -10.84
C GLU A 52 16.81 7.37 -11.63
N SER A 53 16.76 6.08 -11.98
CA SER A 53 15.69 5.54 -12.82
C SER A 53 14.36 5.37 -12.07
N ASP A 54 13.26 5.47 -12.81
CA ASP A 54 11.88 5.28 -12.33
C ASP A 54 11.41 3.85 -12.64
N VAL A 55 11.85 2.88 -11.82
CA VAL A 55 11.81 1.47 -12.16
C VAL A 55 10.49 0.78 -11.81
N PHE A 56 9.90 0.07 -12.78
CA PHE A 56 8.84 -0.91 -12.53
C PHE A 56 9.19 -2.29 -13.09
N VAL A 57 8.47 -3.33 -12.65
CA VAL A 57 8.79 -4.72 -12.99
C VAL A 57 7.59 -5.44 -13.56
N ILE A 58 7.81 -6.21 -14.63
CA ILE A 58 6.85 -7.18 -15.16
C ILE A 58 7.45 -8.58 -15.01
N ALA A 59 6.78 -9.45 -14.25
CA ALA A 59 7.10 -10.86 -14.18
C ALA A 59 6.18 -11.66 -15.10
N GLN A 60 6.75 -12.46 -15.98
CA GLN A 60 6.03 -13.28 -16.95
C GLN A 60 6.32 -14.75 -16.70
N LEU A 61 5.27 -15.55 -16.56
CA LEU A 61 5.35 -17.00 -16.52
C LEU A 61 5.44 -17.53 -17.95
N LEU A 62 6.51 -18.21 -18.28
CA LEU A 62 6.74 -18.79 -19.60
C LEU A 62 6.47 -20.29 -19.59
N ARG A 63 5.76 -20.78 -20.62
CA ARG A 63 5.61 -22.19 -20.94
C ARG A 63 6.94 -22.76 -21.47
N PRO A 64 7.06 -24.10 -21.53
CA PRO A 64 8.25 -24.73 -22.13
C PRO A 64 8.48 -24.34 -23.60
N ASP A 65 7.44 -23.94 -24.34
CA ASP A 65 7.54 -23.43 -25.72
C ASP A 65 7.97 -21.94 -25.80
N GLY A 66 8.25 -21.32 -24.67
CA GLY A 66 8.68 -19.92 -24.54
C GLY A 66 7.57 -18.89 -24.61
N LYS A 67 6.31 -19.29 -24.78
CA LYS A 67 5.19 -18.36 -24.81
C LYS A 67 4.81 -17.90 -23.40
N VAL A 68 4.39 -16.65 -23.30
CA VAL A 68 3.85 -16.09 -22.06
C VAL A 68 2.50 -16.73 -21.75
N ALA A 69 2.39 -17.31 -20.57
CA ALA A 69 1.17 -17.91 -20.07
C ALA A 69 0.38 -16.95 -19.18
N ALA A 70 1.09 -16.18 -18.36
CA ALA A 70 0.51 -15.21 -17.45
C ALA A 70 1.58 -14.16 -17.08
N GLU A 71 1.15 -13.02 -16.56
CA GLU A 71 2.05 -11.96 -16.11
C GLU A 71 1.47 -11.16 -14.94
N ALA A 72 2.35 -10.52 -14.19
CA ALA A 72 1.99 -9.57 -13.14
C ALA A 72 2.97 -8.40 -13.14
N THR A 73 2.49 -7.22 -12.78
CA THR A 73 3.26 -5.98 -12.79
C THR A 73 3.38 -5.41 -11.38
N TRP A 74 4.57 -5.01 -10.98
CA TRP A 74 4.84 -4.22 -9.77
C TRP A 74 4.91 -2.75 -10.11
N PRO A 75 4.42 -1.86 -9.21
CA PRO A 75 4.33 -0.43 -9.49
C PRO A 75 5.71 0.23 -9.57
N VAL A 76 5.74 1.40 -10.19
CA VAL A 76 6.94 2.24 -10.34
C VAL A 76 7.51 2.62 -8.97
N LYS A 77 8.82 2.50 -8.82
CA LYS A 77 9.62 3.10 -7.74
C LYS A 77 10.42 4.25 -8.33
N TRP A 78 10.08 5.44 -7.89
CA TRP A 78 10.57 6.68 -8.46
C TRP A 78 11.97 7.01 -7.95
N ASP A 79 12.85 7.43 -8.88
CA ASP A 79 14.17 7.98 -8.56
C ASP A 79 15.03 7.02 -7.70
N GLN A 80 15.16 5.74 -8.15
CA GLN A 80 15.88 4.70 -7.42
C GLN A 80 16.62 3.74 -8.35
N ASP A 81 17.94 3.60 -8.20
CA ASP A 81 18.74 2.56 -8.87
C ASP A 81 18.75 1.22 -8.11
N SER A 82 18.25 1.23 -6.88
CA SER A 82 18.14 0.05 -6.00
C SER A 82 16.75 -0.03 -5.34
N PRO A 83 15.66 -0.14 -6.12
CA PRO A 83 14.30 -0.06 -5.63
C PRO A 83 13.90 -1.25 -4.75
N ILE A 84 13.07 -0.98 -3.73
CA ILE A 84 12.47 -1.97 -2.84
C ILE A 84 10.95 -1.97 -3.02
N TRP A 85 10.39 -3.12 -3.41
CA TRP A 85 8.94 -3.33 -3.48
C TRP A 85 8.42 -4.05 -2.25
N ASP A 86 9.09 -5.12 -1.86
CA ASP A 86 8.73 -6.04 -0.78
C ASP A 86 7.24 -6.42 -0.78
N SER A 87 6.72 -6.75 -1.95
CA SER A 87 5.30 -7.04 -2.15
C SER A 87 5.09 -8.31 -2.98
N CYS A 88 3.95 -8.97 -2.74
CA CYS A 88 3.55 -10.20 -3.40
C CYS A 88 2.56 -9.93 -4.54
N ARG A 89 2.71 -10.69 -5.63
CA ARG A 89 1.74 -10.74 -6.74
C ARG A 89 1.49 -12.17 -7.17
N LEU A 90 0.25 -12.46 -7.52
CA LEU A 90 -0.09 -13.71 -8.20
C LEU A 90 0.28 -13.58 -9.67
N VAL A 91 1.32 -14.29 -10.10
CA VAL A 91 1.79 -14.25 -11.50
C VAL A 91 1.02 -15.22 -12.38
N GLY A 92 0.40 -16.23 -11.80
CA GLY A 92 -0.37 -17.24 -12.54
C GLY A 92 -0.54 -18.52 -11.73
N ALA A 93 -0.87 -19.62 -12.40
CA ALA A 93 -0.93 -20.93 -11.79
C ALA A 93 -0.42 -22.01 -12.75
N ALA A 94 0.11 -23.11 -12.23
CA ALA A 94 0.62 -24.23 -13.02
C ALA A 94 0.06 -25.56 -12.51
N ALA A 95 -0.09 -26.54 -13.41
CA ALA A 95 -0.46 -27.88 -13.01
C ALA A 95 0.59 -28.47 -12.07
N PRO A 96 0.19 -29.22 -11.02
CA PRO A 96 1.14 -29.86 -10.12
C PRO A 96 2.12 -30.75 -10.91
N GLY A 97 3.42 -30.64 -10.57
CA GLY A 97 4.48 -31.42 -11.21
C GLY A 97 4.89 -30.98 -12.62
N MET A 98 4.33 -29.90 -13.15
CA MET A 98 4.75 -29.34 -14.46
C MET A 98 6.19 -28.85 -14.37
N LYS A 99 7.03 -29.33 -15.27
CA LYS A 99 8.47 -28.99 -15.35
C LYS A 99 8.76 -28.06 -16.53
N GLY A 100 9.90 -27.40 -16.47
CA GLY A 100 10.38 -26.55 -17.56
C GLY A 100 9.70 -25.19 -17.65
N LEU A 101 8.95 -24.81 -16.62
CA LEU A 101 8.41 -23.45 -16.49
C LEU A 101 9.52 -22.48 -16.13
N LYS A 102 9.50 -21.30 -16.74
CA LYS A 102 10.46 -20.23 -16.47
C LYS A 102 9.74 -18.94 -16.10
N LEU A 103 10.36 -18.16 -15.25
CA LEU A 103 10.01 -16.76 -15.05
C LEU A 103 10.91 -15.88 -15.92
N ARG A 104 10.33 -14.89 -16.58
CA ARG A 104 11.03 -13.78 -17.21
C ARG A 104 10.68 -12.52 -16.44
N ILE A 105 11.66 -11.96 -15.75
CA ILE A 105 11.52 -10.70 -15.01
C ILE A 105 12.08 -9.59 -15.89
N LYS A 106 11.26 -8.64 -16.28
CA LYS A 106 11.62 -7.46 -17.04
C LYS A 106 11.56 -6.24 -16.15
N LEU A 107 12.64 -5.47 -16.13
CA LEU A 107 12.72 -4.19 -15.45
C LEU A 107 12.66 -3.10 -16.50
N PHE A 108 11.79 -2.10 -16.29
CA PHE A 108 11.60 -0.97 -17.18
C PHE A 108 11.80 0.32 -16.41
N ASP A 109 12.29 1.34 -17.10
CA ASP A 109 12.34 2.70 -16.67
C ASP A 109 11.14 3.46 -17.25
N GLU A 110 10.36 4.13 -16.40
CA GLU A 110 9.20 4.94 -16.78
C GLU A 110 9.64 6.40 -16.82
N ASP A 111 9.88 6.95 -17.99
CA ASP A 111 10.23 8.36 -18.14
C ASP A 111 9.13 9.29 -17.63
N GLU A 112 9.42 10.17 -16.69
CA GLU A 112 8.52 11.24 -16.27
C GLU A 112 8.22 12.18 -17.44
N HIS A 113 6.96 12.43 -17.67
CA HIS A 113 6.49 13.09 -18.87
C HIS A 113 6.52 14.60 -18.81
N VAL A 114 7.06 15.16 -19.83
CA VAL A 114 6.62 16.47 -20.33
C VAL A 114 5.11 16.35 -20.67
N PRO A 115 4.24 17.23 -20.12
CA PRO A 115 2.81 17.14 -20.40
C PRO A 115 2.54 17.06 -21.91
N GLY A 116 1.95 15.96 -22.37
CA GLY A 116 1.54 15.72 -23.74
C GLY A 116 2.40 14.77 -24.58
N LYS A 117 3.52 14.25 -24.09
CA LYS A 117 4.30 13.21 -24.79
C LYS A 117 4.71 12.12 -23.81
N ARG A 118 4.10 10.93 -23.90
CA ARG A 118 4.58 9.72 -23.24
C ARG A 118 5.56 9.01 -24.17
N ALA A 119 6.83 8.96 -23.77
CA ALA A 119 7.77 8.01 -24.36
C ALA A 119 7.36 6.58 -23.90
N PRO A 120 7.57 5.55 -24.71
CA PRO A 120 7.41 4.18 -24.23
C PRO A 120 8.48 3.90 -23.15
N PRO A 121 8.16 3.12 -22.10
CA PRO A 121 9.14 2.76 -21.08
C PRO A 121 10.38 2.11 -21.70
N GLU A 122 11.56 2.49 -21.24
CA GLU A 122 12.82 1.90 -21.66
C GLU A 122 13.11 0.59 -20.91
N LEU A 123 13.59 -0.43 -21.61
CA LEU A 123 13.99 -1.69 -20.96
C LEU A 123 15.32 -1.48 -20.21
N VAL A 124 15.31 -1.68 -18.91
CA VAL A 124 16.52 -1.63 -18.05
C VAL A 124 17.28 -2.94 -18.12
N GLY A 125 16.56 -4.07 -18.09
CA GLY A 125 17.16 -5.39 -18.17
C GLY A 125 16.17 -6.54 -17.97
N VAL A 126 16.69 -7.77 -18.13
CA VAL A 126 15.89 -9.00 -18.06
C VAL A 126 16.61 -10.06 -17.25
N ALA A 127 15.88 -10.78 -16.37
CA ALA A 127 16.33 -12.01 -15.74
C ALA A 127 15.47 -13.18 -16.21
N TYR A 128 16.11 -14.36 -16.44
CA TYR A 128 15.42 -15.62 -16.71
C TYR A 128 15.71 -16.60 -15.57
N ILE A 129 14.65 -17.13 -14.97
CA ILE A 129 14.73 -17.98 -13.78
C ILE A 129 13.96 -19.27 -14.05
N ASP A 130 14.62 -20.40 -13.94
CA ASP A 130 13.92 -21.68 -13.92
C ASP A 130 13.18 -21.82 -12.59
N LEU A 131 11.88 -22.15 -12.64
CA LEU A 131 11.06 -22.28 -11.41
C LEU A 131 11.56 -23.39 -10.47
N ASP A 132 12.30 -24.36 -11.01
CA ASP A 132 12.94 -25.41 -10.18
C ASP A 132 14.01 -24.81 -9.24
N ASN A 133 14.60 -23.66 -9.58
CA ASN A 133 15.55 -22.91 -8.76
C ASN A 133 14.87 -21.96 -7.75
N LEU A 134 13.55 -21.89 -7.77
CA LEU A 134 12.76 -21.05 -6.87
C LEU A 134 11.66 -21.89 -6.19
N PRO A 135 12.02 -22.71 -5.18
CA PRO A 135 11.08 -23.61 -4.53
C PRO A 135 10.00 -22.85 -3.74
N ILE A 136 8.80 -23.44 -3.66
CA ILE A 136 7.67 -22.87 -2.87
C ILE A 136 8.10 -22.80 -1.40
N GLY A 137 7.89 -21.63 -0.78
CA GLY A 137 8.25 -21.39 0.61
C GLY A 137 9.75 -21.35 0.89
N GLY A 138 10.58 -21.37 -0.16
CA GLY A 138 12.04 -21.25 -0.04
C GLY A 138 12.48 -19.87 0.45
N ALA A 139 13.74 -19.77 0.87
CA ALA A 139 14.33 -18.47 1.23
C ALA A 139 14.40 -17.53 0.01
N PRO A 140 14.40 -16.19 0.22
CA PRO A 140 14.65 -15.23 -0.83
C PRO A 140 16.00 -15.49 -1.52
N ALA A 141 16.02 -15.38 -2.86
CA ALA A 141 17.21 -15.60 -3.67
C ALA A 141 17.46 -14.42 -4.63
N ASP A 142 18.74 -14.17 -4.90
CA ASP A 142 19.20 -13.16 -5.84
C ASP A 142 19.44 -13.76 -7.21
N PHE A 143 18.96 -13.11 -8.26
CA PHE A 143 19.13 -13.52 -9.66
C PHE A 143 19.76 -12.40 -10.46
N ASP A 144 20.74 -12.78 -11.31
CA ASP A 144 21.42 -11.81 -12.16
C ASP A 144 20.45 -11.26 -13.22
N VAL A 145 20.49 -9.95 -13.41
CA VAL A 145 19.77 -9.25 -14.47
C VAL A 145 20.75 -8.98 -15.61
N THR A 146 20.39 -9.37 -16.82
CA THR A 146 21.11 -8.97 -18.03
C THR A 146 20.66 -7.56 -18.40
N PRO A 147 21.49 -6.54 -18.20
CA PRO A 147 21.09 -5.15 -18.45
C PRO A 147 21.14 -4.82 -19.94
N GLU A 148 20.27 -3.90 -20.38
CA GLU A 148 20.27 -3.37 -21.75
C GLU A 148 21.42 -2.38 -21.96
N LYS A 149 21.69 -1.51 -20.97
CA LYS A 149 22.86 -0.60 -20.96
C LYS A 149 23.95 -1.14 -20.03
N LYS A 150 25.20 -0.82 -20.34
CA LYS A 150 26.35 -1.24 -19.52
C LYS A 150 26.22 -0.64 -18.11
N PRO A 151 26.21 -1.45 -17.05
CA PRO A 151 26.20 -0.94 -15.69
C PRO A 151 27.50 -0.22 -15.35
N GLY A 152 27.48 0.63 -14.33
CA GLY A 152 28.68 1.27 -13.79
C GLY A 152 29.74 0.26 -13.36
N GLU A 153 30.99 0.72 -13.26
CA GLU A 153 32.12 -0.14 -12.88
C GLU A 153 31.87 -0.81 -11.52
N GLY A 154 32.04 -2.13 -11.47
CA GLY A 154 31.80 -2.94 -10.27
C GLY A 154 30.35 -3.26 -9.97
N LYS A 155 29.37 -2.65 -10.65
CA LYS A 155 27.94 -2.93 -10.47
C LYS A 155 27.55 -4.25 -11.13
N ARG A 156 26.70 -5.04 -10.42
CA ARG A 156 26.11 -6.30 -10.90
C ARG A 156 24.61 -6.25 -10.69
N PRO A 157 23.83 -5.89 -11.71
CA PRO A 157 22.39 -5.79 -11.61
C PRO A 157 21.77 -7.11 -11.16
N ARG A 158 20.95 -7.06 -10.10
CA ARG A 158 20.27 -8.21 -9.53
C ARG A 158 18.83 -7.91 -9.20
N VAL A 159 18.01 -8.95 -9.17
CA VAL A 159 16.66 -8.94 -8.65
C VAL A 159 16.53 -9.97 -7.54
N ARG A 160 15.94 -9.59 -6.39
CA ARG A 160 15.71 -10.46 -5.24
C ARG A 160 14.27 -10.88 -5.17
N LEU A 161 14.03 -12.18 -5.23
CA LEU A 161 12.71 -12.79 -5.34
C LEU A 161 12.54 -13.93 -4.33
N GLN A 162 11.27 -14.23 -4.02
CA GLN A 162 10.87 -15.38 -3.24
C GLN A 162 9.57 -15.95 -3.83
N ARG A 163 9.50 -17.26 -4.00
CA ARG A 163 8.24 -17.94 -4.28
C ARG A 163 7.55 -18.25 -2.95
N VAL A 164 6.40 -17.67 -2.73
CA VAL A 164 5.69 -17.74 -1.45
C VAL A 164 4.70 -18.90 -1.47
N ASP A 165 4.59 -19.59 -0.34
CA ASP A 165 3.53 -20.57 -0.15
C ASP A 165 2.24 -19.85 0.28
N ALA A 166 1.23 -19.92 -0.58
CA ALA A 166 -0.08 -19.32 -0.32
C ALA A 166 -1.05 -20.28 0.42
N SER A 167 -0.65 -21.52 0.70
CA SER A 167 -1.55 -22.58 1.20
C SER A 167 -2.14 -22.33 2.59
N GLY A 168 -1.59 -21.40 3.36
CA GLY A 168 -2.08 -21.04 4.69
C GLY A 168 -2.60 -19.62 4.83
N MET A 169 -2.64 -18.86 3.72
CA MET A 169 -3.04 -17.46 3.77
C MET A 169 -4.56 -17.30 3.77
N PRO A 170 -5.13 -16.52 4.72
CA PRO A 170 -6.57 -16.30 4.76
C PRO A 170 -7.02 -15.46 3.57
N SER A 171 -8.00 -15.97 2.80
CA SER A 171 -8.65 -15.21 1.72
C SER A 171 -9.61 -14.15 2.26
N LYS A 172 -10.09 -14.31 3.50
CA LYS A 172 -10.94 -13.35 4.19
C LYS A 172 -10.14 -12.62 5.24
N LYS A 173 -10.27 -11.31 5.28
CA LYS A 173 -9.59 -10.47 6.27
C LYS A 173 -10.50 -9.36 6.76
N THR A 174 -10.22 -8.89 7.96
CA THR A 174 -10.83 -7.69 8.52
C THR A 174 -9.79 -6.57 8.51
N LEU A 175 -10.07 -5.50 7.77
CA LEU A 175 -9.21 -4.32 7.73
C LEU A 175 -9.88 -3.16 8.46
N TYR A 176 -9.14 -2.48 9.31
CA TYR A 176 -9.60 -1.28 10.01
C TYR A 176 -8.91 -0.06 9.42
N ILE A 177 -9.66 0.76 8.68
CA ILE A 177 -9.12 2.01 8.14
C ILE A 177 -9.31 3.14 9.14
N VAL A 178 -8.27 3.94 9.34
CA VAL A 178 -8.23 5.08 10.28
C VAL A 178 -7.75 6.31 9.53
N ARG A 179 -8.58 7.34 9.44
CA ARG A 179 -8.16 8.62 8.88
C ARG A 179 -7.30 9.38 9.89
N HIS A 180 -6.23 10.02 9.42
CA HIS A 180 -5.42 10.89 10.28
C HIS A 180 -6.22 12.03 10.92
N GLY A 181 -5.77 12.53 12.09
CA GLY A 181 -6.28 13.72 12.75
C GLY A 181 -6.06 15.00 11.93
N GLU A 182 -6.64 16.12 12.34
CA GLU A 182 -6.46 17.40 11.65
C GLU A 182 -4.98 17.80 11.60
N SER A 183 -4.51 18.14 10.41
CA SER A 183 -3.13 18.62 10.19
C SER A 183 -3.07 20.14 10.09
N VAL A 184 -1.88 20.70 10.22
CA VAL A 184 -1.59 22.11 9.93
C VAL A 184 -2.10 22.49 8.54
N TRP A 185 -1.91 21.60 7.52
CA TRP A 185 -2.46 21.80 6.18
C TRP A 185 -3.99 21.88 6.14
N ASN A 186 -4.70 20.95 6.84
CA ASN A 186 -6.16 20.93 6.81
C ASN A 186 -6.74 22.23 7.37
N LYS A 187 -6.16 22.72 8.48
CA LYS A 187 -6.54 24.00 9.07
C LYS A 187 -6.28 25.17 8.13
N ALA A 188 -5.06 25.25 7.59
CA ALA A 188 -4.67 26.30 6.65
C ALA A 188 -5.56 26.30 5.39
N GLN A 189 -5.93 25.12 4.87
CA GLN A 189 -6.84 24.99 3.74
C GLN A 189 -8.25 25.51 4.07
N ALA A 190 -8.78 25.18 5.25
CA ALA A 190 -10.09 25.68 5.70
C ALA A 190 -10.12 27.19 5.90
N GLU A 191 -9.02 27.76 6.38
CA GLU A 191 -8.82 29.20 6.59
C GLU A 191 -8.34 29.95 5.33
N LYS A 192 -8.06 29.23 4.23
CA LYS A 192 -7.49 29.76 2.97
C LYS A 192 -6.14 30.44 3.16
N ASP A 193 -5.37 29.98 4.14
CA ASP A 193 -4.01 30.45 4.42
C ASP A 193 -3.00 29.77 3.50
N VAL A 194 -2.85 30.33 2.31
CA VAL A 194 -1.92 29.84 1.26
C VAL A 194 -0.47 29.92 1.72
N ALA A 195 -0.10 30.90 2.54
CA ALA A 195 1.26 31.06 3.04
C ALA A 195 1.66 29.85 3.90
N THR A 196 0.83 29.46 4.85
CA THR A 196 1.06 28.26 5.66
C THR A 196 1.06 26.98 4.81
N MET A 197 0.12 26.84 3.85
CA MET A 197 0.09 25.69 2.94
C MET A 197 1.39 25.52 2.14
N LEU A 198 2.03 26.61 1.72
CA LEU A 198 3.25 26.59 0.93
C LEU A 198 4.56 26.63 1.77
N SER A 199 4.47 26.84 3.07
CA SER A 199 5.62 27.02 3.95
C SER A 199 6.51 25.80 4.09
N THR A 200 5.91 24.58 4.07
CA THR A 200 6.62 23.32 4.26
C THR A 200 5.97 22.19 3.45
N THR A 201 6.62 21.03 3.44
CA THR A 201 6.05 19.76 2.97
C THR A 201 5.72 18.89 4.18
N ASP A 202 4.86 17.87 3.98
CA ASP A 202 4.56 16.85 5.00
C ASP A 202 4.12 17.46 6.35
N HIS A 203 3.04 18.24 6.31
CA HIS A 203 2.52 18.95 7.46
C HIS A 203 2.09 17.99 8.59
N PRO A 204 2.55 18.20 9.85
CA PRO A 204 2.19 17.39 11.01
C PRO A 204 0.75 17.66 11.47
N LEU A 205 0.31 16.93 12.50
CA LEU A 205 -0.91 17.26 13.23
C LEU A 205 -0.78 18.64 13.88
N ASN A 206 -1.92 19.34 13.97
CA ASN A 206 -2.06 20.49 14.85
C ASN A 206 -2.63 20.06 16.21
N ASP A 207 -2.87 21.01 17.13
CA ASP A 207 -3.41 20.72 18.48
C ASP A 207 -4.77 20.04 18.44
N GLU A 208 -5.62 20.37 17.45
CA GLU A 208 -6.92 19.73 17.29
C GLU A 208 -6.75 18.28 16.82
N GLY A 209 -5.85 18.02 15.87
CA GLY A 209 -5.52 16.67 15.42
C GLY A 209 -4.91 15.80 16.53
N ARG A 210 -4.08 16.40 17.43
CA ARG A 210 -3.62 15.74 18.64
C ARG A 210 -4.78 15.29 19.51
N LYS A 211 -5.71 16.19 19.84
CA LYS A 211 -6.91 15.89 20.64
C LYS A 211 -7.78 14.81 20.00
N GLN A 212 -7.95 14.85 18.69
CA GLN A 212 -8.72 13.84 17.96
C GLN A 212 -8.07 12.46 18.06
N ALA A 213 -6.75 12.37 17.91
CA ALA A 213 -5.99 11.12 18.06
C ALA A 213 -6.00 10.62 19.53
N GLU A 214 -5.89 11.51 20.51
CA GLU A 214 -6.05 11.19 21.94
C GLU A 214 -7.47 10.72 22.26
N GLY A 215 -8.48 11.31 21.64
CA GLY A 215 -9.88 10.87 21.73
C GLY A 215 -10.07 9.45 21.20
N LEU A 216 -9.42 9.11 20.07
CA LEU A 216 -9.41 7.73 19.55
C LEU A 216 -8.73 6.77 20.54
N ARG A 217 -7.57 7.16 21.07
CA ARG A 217 -6.85 6.39 22.10
C ARG A 217 -7.74 6.11 23.32
N ALA A 218 -8.46 7.15 23.82
CA ALA A 218 -9.37 7.00 24.96
C ALA A 218 -10.50 6.01 24.66
N ARG A 219 -11.08 6.03 23.46
CA ARG A 219 -12.11 5.08 23.03
C ARG A 219 -11.56 3.64 22.99
N LEU A 220 -10.34 3.43 22.49
CA LEU A 220 -9.69 2.12 22.50
C LEU A 220 -9.34 1.64 23.91
N VAL A 221 -8.91 2.51 24.82
CA VAL A 221 -8.73 2.18 26.24
C VAL A 221 -10.08 1.76 26.88
N SER A 222 -11.16 2.48 26.60
CA SER A 222 -12.50 2.10 27.06
C SER A 222 -12.91 0.73 26.53
N ALA A 223 -12.57 0.43 25.26
CA ALA A 223 -12.83 -0.86 24.62
C ALA A 223 -12.09 -2.03 25.31
N GLN A 224 -10.89 -1.81 25.83
CA GLN A 224 -10.16 -2.81 26.63
C GLN A 224 -10.90 -3.23 27.91
N HIS A 225 -11.69 -2.30 28.46
CA HIS A 225 -12.45 -2.51 29.70
C HIS A 225 -13.92 -2.86 29.48
N GLY A 226 -14.31 -3.22 28.24
CA GLY A 226 -15.68 -3.62 27.91
C GLY A 226 -16.66 -2.45 27.72
N GLY A 227 -16.17 -1.24 27.58
CA GLY A 227 -16.98 -0.01 27.42
C GLY A 227 -17.51 0.23 26.00
N CYS A 228 -17.51 -0.78 25.11
CA CYS A 228 -17.95 -0.65 23.73
C CYS A 228 -18.50 -1.96 23.15
N ALA A 229 -19.02 -1.90 21.91
CA ALA A 229 -19.48 -3.08 21.19
C ALA A 229 -18.33 -4.07 20.91
N ALA A 230 -18.64 -5.38 20.86
CA ALA A 230 -17.64 -6.43 20.60
C ALA A 230 -16.87 -6.21 19.30
N VAL A 231 -17.52 -5.67 18.26
CA VAL A 231 -16.90 -5.34 16.98
C VAL A 231 -15.86 -4.22 17.09
N GLU A 232 -16.05 -3.28 18.01
CA GLU A 232 -15.09 -2.19 18.28
C GLU A 232 -13.90 -2.69 19.08
N SER A 233 -14.11 -3.56 20.06
CA SER A 233 -13.02 -4.16 20.83
C SER A 233 -12.16 -5.09 19.98
N ALA A 234 -12.67 -5.62 18.86
CA ALA A 234 -11.92 -6.43 17.92
C ALA A 234 -10.76 -5.68 17.25
N VAL A 235 -10.82 -4.35 17.14
CA VAL A 235 -9.71 -3.51 16.66
C VAL A 235 -8.43 -3.75 17.47
N LEU A 236 -8.55 -3.96 18.78
CA LEU A 236 -7.43 -4.22 19.70
C LEU A 236 -6.77 -5.60 19.50
N LYS A 237 -7.35 -6.45 18.66
CA LYS A 237 -6.83 -7.78 18.31
C LYS A 237 -6.25 -7.80 16.89
N ALA A 238 -6.18 -6.66 16.21
CA ALA A 238 -5.57 -6.59 14.90
C ALA A 238 -4.09 -7.03 14.98
N GLU A 239 -3.71 -7.89 14.04
CA GLU A 239 -2.43 -8.58 14.07
C GLU A 239 -1.31 -7.77 13.42
N ARG A 240 -1.66 -6.77 12.60
CA ARG A 240 -0.73 -5.90 11.88
C ARG A 240 -1.18 -4.46 11.89
N VAL A 241 -0.21 -3.55 11.97
CA VAL A 241 -0.46 -2.11 11.80
C VAL A 241 0.38 -1.61 10.63
N VAL A 242 -0.29 -1.05 9.63
CA VAL A 242 0.34 -0.40 8.48
C VAL A 242 -0.08 1.06 8.41
N CYS A 243 0.82 1.93 8.00
CA CYS A 243 0.60 3.36 8.04
C CYS A 243 1.20 4.06 6.82
N SER A 244 0.53 5.11 6.35
CA SER A 244 1.15 6.07 5.45
C SER A 244 2.39 6.70 6.09
N PRO A 245 3.50 6.88 5.37
CA PRO A 245 4.70 7.49 5.94
C PRO A 245 4.60 9.01 6.16
N LEU A 246 3.49 9.66 5.76
CA LEU A 246 3.27 11.08 6.03
C LEU A 246 3.12 11.35 7.54
N THR A 247 3.82 12.37 8.02
CA THR A 247 3.98 12.69 9.45
C THR A 247 2.66 12.69 10.22
N ARG A 248 1.60 13.35 9.72
CA ARG A 248 0.27 13.40 10.36
C ARG A 248 -0.37 12.01 10.54
N ALA A 249 -0.15 11.11 9.58
CA ALA A 249 -0.68 9.75 9.67
C ALA A 249 0.09 8.93 10.71
N VAL A 250 1.42 9.03 10.72
CA VAL A 250 2.26 8.34 11.72
C VAL A 250 1.97 8.86 13.13
N GLN A 251 1.86 10.17 13.32
CA GLN A 251 1.47 10.76 14.62
C GLN A 251 0.10 10.24 15.08
N THR A 252 -0.91 10.21 14.18
CA THR A 252 -2.24 9.67 14.52
C THR A 252 -2.15 8.18 14.88
N CYS A 253 -1.35 7.41 14.16
CA CYS A 253 -1.11 5.99 14.43
C CYS A 253 -0.49 5.78 15.82
N LEU A 254 0.61 6.45 16.11
CA LEU A 254 1.35 6.31 17.37
C LEU A 254 0.52 6.75 18.58
N ILE A 255 -0.29 7.81 18.44
CA ILE A 255 -1.16 8.31 19.51
C ILE A 255 -2.42 7.45 19.62
N GLY A 256 -3.18 7.34 18.55
CA GLY A 256 -4.51 6.73 18.54
C GLY A 256 -4.47 5.23 18.76
N MET A 257 -3.51 4.53 18.14
CA MET A 257 -3.37 3.08 18.22
C MET A 257 -2.45 2.62 19.37
N ASP A 258 -1.98 3.51 20.26
CA ASP A 258 -1.14 3.15 21.42
C ASP A 258 -1.67 1.94 22.24
N PRO A 259 -2.99 1.82 22.53
CA PRO A 259 -3.51 0.64 23.25
C PRO A 259 -3.34 -0.68 22.49
N LEU A 260 -3.51 -0.69 21.16
CA LEU A 260 -3.27 -1.84 20.32
C LEU A 260 -1.76 -2.15 20.27
N LEU A 261 -0.92 -1.15 19.95
CA LEU A 261 0.53 -1.32 19.82
C LEU A 261 1.15 -1.89 21.08
N ARG A 262 0.76 -1.41 22.27
CA ARG A 262 1.23 -1.96 23.55
C ARG A 262 0.74 -3.38 23.83
N GLY A 263 -0.34 -3.81 23.21
CA GLY A 263 -0.84 -5.19 23.29
C GLY A 263 -0.10 -6.18 22.40
N MET A 264 0.68 -5.71 21.43
CA MET A 264 1.44 -6.54 20.51
C MET A 264 2.70 -7.09 21.19
N ALA A 265 3.08 -8.33 20.88
CA ALA A 265 4.33 -8.94 21.38
C ALA A 265 5.57 -8.15 20.93
N THR A 266 5.53 -7.60 19.72
CA THR A 266 6.56 -6.70 19.18
C THR A 266 5.85 -5.50 18.59
N PRO A 267 5.73 -4.37 19.32
CA PRO A 267 5.11 -3.16 18.83
C PRO A 267 5.81 -2.61 17.59
N SER A 268 5.15 -2.68 16.44
CA SER A 268 5.72 -2.24 15.17
C SER A 268 4.65 -1.65 14.26
N VAL A 269 5.02 -0.63 13.50
CA VAL A 269 4.20 0.01 12.47
C VAL A 269 4.96 -0.06 11.14
N ALA A 270 4.40 -0.76 10.15
CA ALA A 270 4.99 -0.82 8.82
C ALA A 270 4.59 0.43 8.01
N LEU A 271 5.59 1.20 7.54
CA LEU A 271 5.37 2.39 6.73
C LEU A 271 5.30 2.01 5.26
N LEU A 272 4.10 2.12 4.68
CA LEU A 272 3.85 1.76 3.29
C LEU A 272 3.64 3.01 2.43
N PRO A 273 4.55 3.32 1.49
CA PRO A 273 4.42 4.46 0.56
C PRO A 273 3.11 4.46 -0.22
N ASN A 274 2.58 3.26 -0.50
CA ASN A 274 1.35 3.07 -1.24
C ASN A 274 0.10 3.58 -0.51
N LEU A 275 0.19 3.84 0.79
CA LEU A 275 -0.88 4.42 1.61
C LEU A 275 -0.86 5.95 1.67
N ARG A 276 0.10 6.64 1.02
CA ARG A 276 0.18 8.10 1.03
C ARG A 276 -1.07 8.75 0.42
N GLU A 277 -1.33 10.02 0.77
CA GLU A 277 -2.46 10.76 0.20
C GLU A 277 -2.29 10.95 -1.32
N LYS A 278 -3.41 11.03 -2.05
CA LYS A 278 -3.43 11.37 -3.47
C LYS A 278 -2.77 12.74 -3.69
N ARG A 279 -1.76 12.78 -4.55
CA ARG A 279 -1.09 14.03 -4.88
C ARG A 279 -1.89 14.80 -5.91
N ASN A 280 -2.36 15.96 -5.49
CA ASN A 280 -3.00 16.94 -6.36
C ASN A 280 -1.98 17.97 -6.85
N LEU A 281 -2.33 18.73 -7.88
CA LEU A 281 -1.48 19.81 -8.39
C LEU A 281 -1.14 20.79 -7.27
N GLY A 282 0.16 21.03 -7.04
CA GLY A 282 0.65 21.92 -5.99
C GLY A 282 0.59 21.38 -4.56
N GLY A 283 0.13 20.13 -4.36
CA GLY A 283 -0.05 19.53 -3.03
C GLY A 283 1.26 19.20 -2.30
N LYS A 284 1.79 20.15 -1.52
CA LYS A 284 2.95 19.91 -0.66
C LYS A 284 2.64 18.99 0.54
N ASP A 285 1.37 18.86 0.91
CA ASP A 285 0.90 18.00 2.00
C ASP A 285 1.06 16.50 1.74
N SER A 286 1.15 16.10 0.47
CA SER A 286 1.32 14.71 0.02
C SER A 286 2.74 14.38 -0.44
N SER A 287 3.68 15.30 -0.29
CA SER A 287 5.12 15.08 -0.47
C SER A 287 5.78 14.75 0.85
N GLY A 288 6.61 13.71 0.87
CA GLY A 288 7.45 13.40 2.02
C GLY A 288 8.55 14.43 2.25
N LYS A 289 9.14 14.37 3.41
CA LYS A 289 10.22 15.26 3.84
C LYS A 289 11.52 14.48 4.13
N TRP A 290 11.38 13.24 4.55
CA TRP A 290 12.50 12.41 4.99
C TRP A 290 12.41 10.98 4.44
N VAL A 291 13.53 10.29 4.41
CA VAL A 291 13.67 8.88 3.99
C VAL A 291 14.48 8.09 5.02
N GLY A 292 14.27 6.79 5.08
CA GLY A 292 15.02 5.89 5.94
C GLY A 292 15.06 6.29 7.41
N GLU A 293 16.23 6.24 8.04
CA GLU A 293 16.42 6.60 9.43
C GLU A 293 16.10 8.07 9.71
N ALA A 294 16.36 8.97 8.75
CA ALA A 294 15.99 10.38 8.89
C ALA A 294 14.47 10.59 9.02
N LEU A 295 13.66 9.69 8.44
CA LEU A 295 12.20 9.70 8.64
C LEU A 295 11.86 9.36 10.10
N VAL A 296 12.51 8.33 10.66
CA VAL A 296 12.29 7.92 12.07
C VAL A 296 12.63 9.07 13.01
N ASP A 297 13.78 9.71 12.81
CA ASP A 297 14.22 10.84 13.63
C ASP A 297 13.31 12.07 13.45
N GLY A 298 12.87 12.33 12.22
CA GLY A 298 11.92 13.40 11.92
C GLY A 298 10.56 13.19 12.61
N ILE A 299 10.05 11.95 12.63
CA ILE A 299 8.82 11.60 13.35
C ILE A 299 8.99 11.78 14.86
N LYS A 300 10.11 11.32 15.43
CA LYS A 300 10.41 11.53 16.86
C LYS A 300 10.47 13.00 17.21
N GLY A 301 11.14 13.80 16.38
CA GLY A 301 11.18 15.27 16.53
C GLY A 301 9.77 15.89 16.49
N ALA A 302 8.97 15.54 15.49
CA ALA A 302 7.59 16.03 15.36
C ALA A 302 6.68 15.57 16.50
N MET A 303 6.92 14.39 17.11
CA MET A 303 6.22 13.95 18.32
C MET A 303 6.66 14.77 19.55
N GLY A 304 7.96 15.06 19.67
CA GLY A 304 8.49 15.92 20.73
C GLY A 304 7.93 17.35 20.67
N GLU A 305 7.82 17.93 19.48
CA GLU A 305 7.20 19.24 19.28
C GLU A 305 5.69 19.21 19.64
N LEU A 306 4.96 18.18 19.20
CA LEU A 306 3.52 18.03 19.45
C LEU A 306 3.21 17.83 20.95
N TYR A 307 4.13 17.23 21.71
CA TYR A 307 4.03 16.97 23.15
C TYR A 307 5.08 17.77 23.95
N ALA A 308 5.35 19.03 23.55
CA ALA A 308 6.29 19.88 24.28
C ALA A 308 5.81 20.17 25.72
N ASP A 309 4.50 20.06 25.98
CA ASP A 309 3.87 20.17 27.29
C ASP A 309 3.93 18.87 28.14
N ASP A 310 4.19 17.70 27.52
CA ASP A 310 4.36 16.40 28.18
C ASP A 310 5.41 15.55 27.41
N PRO A 311 6.71 15.86 27.54
CA PRO A 311 7.77 15.19 26.79
C PRO A 311 7.88 13.68 27.09
N GLU A 312 7.55 13.25 28.32
CA GLU A 312 7.59 11.84 28.71
C GLU A 312 6.54 11.04 27.97
N LEU A 313 5.32 11.57 27.88
CA LEU A 313 4.24 10.97 27.09
C LEU A 313 4.61 10.94 25.61
N GLY A 314 5.13 12.04 25.06
CA GLY A 314 5.57 12.13 23.68
C GLY A 314 6.62 11.07 23.32
N ALA A 315 7.64 10.93 24.13
CA ALA A 315 8.70 9.92 23.95
C ALA A 315 8.15 8.49 24.05
N ARG A 316 7.25 8.22 25.01
CA ARG A 316 6.63 6.91 25.18
C ARG A 316 5.74 6.53 23.98
N LEU A 317 4.98 7.48 23.46
CA LEU A 317 4.14 7.24 22.27
C LEU A 317 4.97 7.03 20.99
N ALA A 318 6.16 7.62 20.91
CA ALA A 318 7.08 7.45 19.78
C ALA A 318 8.00 6.20 19.91
N ALA A 319 7.84 5.38 20.97
CA ALA A 319 8.69 4.21 21.22
C ALA A 319 8.45 2.99 20.29
N PRO A 320 7.23 2.71 19.73
CA PRO A 320 7.04 1.60 18.81
C PRO A 320 8.00 1.68 17.62
N ALA A 321 8.53 0.53 17.18
CA ALA A 321 9.40 0.45 16.02
C ALA A 321 8.66 0.86 14.74
N LEU A 322 9.29 1.64 13.88
CA LEU A 322 8.83 1.94 12.54
C LEU A 322 9.59 1.04 11.56
N ASP A 323 8.86 0.17 10.85
CA ASP A 323 9.43 -0.59 9.75
C ASP A 323 9.52 0.32 8.52
N ILE A 324 10.74 0.68 8.17
CA ILE A 324 11.09 1.63 7.11
C ILE A 324 11.59 0.95 5.83
N ALA A 325 11.45 -0.36 5.68
CA ALA A 325 11.99 -1.11 4.57
C ALA A 325 11.57 -0.54 3.19
N GLN A 326 10.34 -0.05 3.06
CA GLN A 326 9.81 0.51 1.81
C GLN A 326 9.98 2.04 1.67
N VAL A 327 10.54 2.72 2.66
CA VAL A 327 10.74 4.19 2.68
C VAL A 327 12.21 4.57 2.85
N GLY A 328 13.12 3.66 2.55
CA GLY A 328 14.57 3.87 2.62
C GLY A 328 15.12 4.85 1.58
N ALA A 329 14.40 5.07 0.47
CA ALA A 329 14.67 6.06 -0.56
C ALA A 329 13.43 6.94 -0.78
N GLN A 330 13.46 7.84 -1.78
CA GLN A 330 12.32 8.70 -2.07
C GLN A 330 11.06 7.87 -2.35
N TRP A 331 10.01 8.13 -1.59
CA TRP A 331 8.75 7.38 -1.64
C TRP A 331 7.55 8.21 -2.11
N TRP A 332 7.75 9.47 -2.42
CA TRP A 332 6.73 10.37 -2.97
C TRP A 332 7.02 10.71 -4.43
N VAL A 333 6.00 11.09 -5.17
CA VAL A 333 6.13 11.52 -6.57
C VAL A 333 6.25 13.03 -6.68
N GLY A 334 6.95 13.52 -7.72
CA GLY A 334 7.16 14.95 -8.01
C GLY A 334 5.91 15.63 -8.56
N SER A 335 5.09 14.93 -9.34
CA SER A 335 3.93 15.42 -10.10
C SER A 335 2.58 15.03 -9.49
N ALA A 336 1.48 15.58 -10.01
CA ALA A 336 0.13 15.17 -9.66
C ALA A 336 -0.13 13.72 -10.15
N GLU A 337 -0.79 12.91 -9.33
CA GLU A 337 -1.10 11.52 -9.66
C GLU A 337 -2.40 11.44 -10.48
N SER A 338 -2.41 10.60 -11.53
CA SER A 338 -3.64 10.22 -12.21
C SER A 338 -4.48 9.26 -11.33
N GLU A 339 -5.75 9.10 -11.68
CA GLU A 339 -6.63 8.15 -10.97
C GLU A 339 -6.13 6.71 -11.13
N GLU A 340 -5.60 6.38 -12.31
CA GLU A 340 -5.02 5.07 -12.60
C GLU A 340 -3.78 4.79 -11.74
N ALA A 341 -2.90 5.78 -11.57
CA ALA A 341 -1.71 5.64 -10.72
C ALA A 341 -2.09 5.43 -9.24
N VAL A 342 -3.09 6.18 -8.75
CA VAL A 342 -3.61 5.99 -7.40
C VAL A 342 -4.24 4.61 -7.24
N ARG A 343 -5.04 4.17 -8.21
CA ARG A 343 -5.66 2.83 -8.20
C ARG A 343 -4.61 1.72 -8.20
N ALA A 344 -3.56 1.84 -9.02
CA ALA A 344 -2.49 0.85 -9.08
C ALA A 344 -1.77 0.69 -7.74
N ARG A 345 -1.47 1.79 -7.02
CA ARG A 345 -0.84 1.69 -5.70
C ARG A 345 -1.78 1.25 -4.58
N ILE A 346 -3.09 1.52 -4.70
CA ILE A 346 -4.08 0.93 -3.78
C ILE A 346 -4.13 -0.59 -3.97
N ASP A 347 -4.17 -1.05 -5.21
CA ASP A 347 -4.12 -2.47 -5.56
C ASP A 347 -2.85 -3.13 -4.99
N ASP A 348 -1.67 -2.49 -5.13
CA ASP A 348 -0.44 -3.01 -4.55
C ASP A 348 -0.51 -3.09 -3.01
N ALA A 349 -1.07 -2.09 -2.33
CA ALA A 349 -1.26 -2.13 -0.89
C ALA A 349 -2.22 -3.25 -0.47
N LEU A 350 -3.32 -3.43 -1.19
CA LEU A 350 -4.26 -4.52 -0.95
C LEU A 350 -3.64 -5.89 -1.23
N CYS A 351 -2.81 -6.03 -2.27
CA CYS A 351 -2.05 -7.25 -2.53
C CYS A 351 -1.06 -7.58 -1.41
N GLN A 352 -0.36 -6.59 -0.85
CA GLN A 352 0.52 -6.80 0.29
C GLN A 352 -0.25 -7.31 1.53
N LEU A 353 -1.48 -6.84 1.73
CA LEU A 353 -2.35 -7.32 2.80
C LEU A 353 -2.96 -8.69 2.48
N ARG A 354 -3.40 -8.92 1.24
CA ARG A 354 -3.95 -10.21 0.78
C ARG A 354 -2.98 -11.35 1.04
N PHE A 355 -1.73 -11.17 0.64
CA PHE A 355 -0.69 -12.18 0.69
C PHE A 355 0.20 -12.06 1.94
N SER A 356 -0.36 -11.60 3.03
CA SER A 356 0.24 -11.62 4.36
C SER A 356 -0.43 -12.70 5.24
N PRO A 357 0.27 -13.25 6.24
CA PRO A 357 -0.30 -14.32 7.09
C PRO A 357 -1.40 -13.83 8.04
N GLU A 358 -1.43 -12.53 8.34
CA GLU A 358 -2.37 -11.94 9.29
C GLU A 358 -3.80 -11.97 8.75
N SER A 359 -4.77 -12.26 9.61
CA SER A 359 -6.21 -12.23 9.30
C SER A 359 -6.83 -10.85 9.47
N SER A 360 -6.14 -9.94 10.15
CA SER A 360 -6.62 -8.59 10.42
C SER A 360 -5.49 -7.55 10.44
N ALA A 361 -5.79 -6.33 9.97
CA ALA A 361 -4.84 -5.23 10.00
C ALA A 361 -5.51 -3.87 10.23
N VAL A 362 -4.79 -2.95 10.90
CA VAL A 362 -5.12 -1.53 10.94
C VAL A 362 -4.34 -0.81 9.84
N ILE A 363 -5.02 0.06 9.11
CA ILE A 363 -4.47 0.90 8.04
C ILE A 363 -4.69 2.37 8.42
N VAL A 364 -3.63 3.09 8.74
CA VAL A 364 -3.74 4.52 9.03
C VAL A 364 -3.36 5.32 7.78
N GLY A 365 -4.28 6.17 7.32
CA GLY A 365 -4.12 6.87 6.05
C GLY A 365 -4.99 8.10 5.89
N HIS A 366 -5.47 8.34 4.68
CA HIS A 366 -5.99 9.62 4.24
C HIS A 366 -7.36 9.53 3.58
N SER A 367 -8.08 10.63 3.57
CA SER A 367 -9.47 10.68 3.12
C SER A 367 -9.64 10.46 1.62
N HIS A 368 -8.84 11.09 0.78
CA HIS A 368 -8.95 10.90 -0.67
C HIS A 368 -8.53 9.49 -1.08
N TYR A 369 -7.46 8.97 -0.46
CA TYR A 369 -6.99 7.61 -0.66
C TYR A 369 -8.09 6.57 -0.32
N PHE A 370 -8.71 6.67 0.85
CA PHE A 370 -9.75 5.73 1.26
C PHE A 370 -11.01 5.81 0.38
N ARG A 371 -11.41 6.99 -0.06
CA ARG A 371 -12.52 7.12 -1.00
C ARG A 371 -12.22 6.45 -2.35
N GLU A 372 -11.02 6.65 -2.90
CA GLU A 372 -10.62 5.97 -4.15
C GLU A 372 -10.57 4.45 -3.95
N MET A 373 -10.08 3.98 -2.79
CA MET A 373 -10.09 2.55 -2.44
C MET A 373 -11.52 1.98 -2.42
N LEU A 374 -12.44 2.64 -1.74
CA LEU A 374 -13.83 2.18 -1.67
C LEU A 374 -14.51 2.23 -3.04
N ARG A 375 -14.30 3.28 -3.84
CA ARG A 375 -14.84 3.37 -5.21
C ARG A 375 -14.36 2.25 -6.12
N ALA A 376 -13.09 1.88 -6.02
CA ALA A 376 -12.46 0.96 -6.95
C ALA A 376 -12.62 -0.51 -6.55
N PHE A 377 -12.66 -0.81 -5.24
CA PHE A 377 -12.52 -2.17 -4.72
C PHE A 377 -13.70 -2.68 -3.89
N CYS A 378 -14.78 -1.91 -3.74
CA CYS A 378 -16.02 -2.43 -3.16
C CYS A 378 -16.76 -3.31 -4.16
N ALA A 379 -17.25 -4.44 -3.68
CA ALA A 379 -18.16 -5.32 -4.43
C ALA A 379 -19.46 -4.57 -4.82
N ASP A 380 -20.11 -4.98 -5.90
CA ASP A 380 -21.33 -4.33 -6.38
C ASP A 380 -22.47 -4.36 -5.35
N GLY A 381 -22.49 -5.35 -4.44
CA GLY A 381 -23.43 -5.48 -3.32
C GLY A 381 -22.87 -5.01 -1.97
N CYS A 382 -21.77 -4.27 -1.94
CA CYS A 382 -21.11 -3.84 -0.71
C CYS A 382 -22.06 -3.02 0.18
N ALA A 383 -22.11 -3.36 1.47
CA ALA A 383 -23.01 -2.75 2.43
C ALA A 383 -22.31 -1.76 3.36
N LEU A 384 -22.93 -0.59 3.64
CA LEU A 384 -22.48 0.31 4.70
C LEU A 384 -23.35 0.12 5.95
N TYR A 385 -22.68 -0.11 7.09
CA TYR A 385 -23.26 -0.05 8.42
C TYR A 385 -22.76 1.23 9.12
N ASP A 386 -23.65 2.15 9.43
CA ASP A 386 -23.32 3.50 9.92
C ASP A 386 -23.10 3.58 11.45
N ALA A 387 -23.14 2.44 12.13
CA ALA A 387 -22.80 2.30 13.54
C ALA A 387 -22.27 0.90 13.86
N ALA A 388 -21.48 0.79 14.92
CA ALA A 388 -20.93 -0.49 15.38
C ALA A 388 -22.01 -1.55 15.66
N ALA A 389 -23.13 -1.14 16.26
CA ALA A 389 -24.24 -2.02 16.61
C ALA A 389 -25.30 -2.18 15.50
N ALA A 390 -25.14 -1.54 14.33
CA ALA A 390 -26.10 -1.66 13.24
C ALA A 390 -26.18 -3.09 12.73
N THR A 391 -27.40 -3.64 12.65
CA THR A 391 -27.69 -4.98 12.12
C THR A 391 -28.10 -4.94 10.65
N GLU A 392 -28.66 -3.79 10.22
CA GLU A 392 -29.12 -3.58 8.85
C GLU A 392 -28.20 -2.55 8.14
N PRO A 393 -27.93 -2.74 6.85
CA PRO A 393 -27.16 -1.79 6.09
C PRO A 393 -27.95 -0.50 5.85
N LYS A 394 -27.24 0.62 5.82
CA LYS A 394 -27.80 1.95 5.50
C LYS A 394 -28.17 2.00 4.01
N ALA A 395 -29.42 2.31 3.70
CA ALA A 395 -29.87 2.49 2.32
C ALA A 395 -29.09 3.62 1.62
N GLY A 396 -28.55 3.34 0.43
CA GLY A 396 -27.70 4.29 -0.32
C GLY A 396 -26.35 4.62 0.34
N GLY A 397 -26.00 3.95 1.43
CA GLY A 397 -24.83 4.27 2.26
C GLY A 397 -23.49 4.13 1.53
N MET A 398 -23.37 3.20 0.59
CA MET A 398 -22.11 3.03 -0.16
C MET A 398 -21.82 4.21 -1.09
N GLN A 399 -22.83 4.79 -1.73
CA GLN A 399 -22.63 6.02 -2.50
C GLN A 399 -22.10 7.13 -1.59
N GLU A 400 -22.72 7.30 -0.42
CA GLU A 400 -22.31 8.30 0.57
C GLU A 400 -20.84 8.06 1.03
N CYS A 401 -20.47 6.81 1.28
CA CYS A 401 -19.12 6.42 1.69
C CYS A 401 -18.07 6.69 0.61
N CYS A 402 -18.44 6.59 -0.65
CA CYS A 402 -17.57 6.93 -1.79
C CYS A 402 -17.46 8.45 -2.05
N GLU A 403 -18.43 9.23 -1.65
CA GLU A 403 -18.49 10.68 -1.86
C GLU A 403 -17.93 11.48 -0.68
N LYS A 404 -18.30 11.11 0.54
CA LYS A 404 -17.90 11.77 1.79
C LYS A 404 -16.61 11.19 2.36
N LYS A 405 -16.05 11.92 3.31
CA LYS A 405 -14.82 11.53 4.04
C LYS A 405 -15.20 10.94 5.40
N LEU A 406 -14.44 9.96 5.89
CA LEU A 406 -14.42 9.69 7.33
C LEU A 406 -14.00 10.97 8.06
N GLU A 407 -14.61 11.27 9.19
CA GLU A 407 -14.13 12.37 10.06
C GLU A 407 -12.68 12.11 10.52
N ASN A 408 -11.98 13.15 10.96
CA ASN A 408 -10.61 13.03 11.42
C ASN A 408 -10.51 12.08 12.64
N ALA A 409 -9.52 11.21 12.68
CA ALA A 409 -9.38 10.10 13.63
C ALA A 409 -10.59 9.14 13.67
N GLY A 410 -11.44 9.16 12.62
CA GLY A 410 -12.53 8.22 12.44
C GLY A 410 -12.04 6.85 12.02
N VAL A 411 -12.78 5.80 12.41
CA VAL A 411 -12.46 4.39 12.17
C VAL A 411 -13.59 3.70 11.43
N ALA A 412 -13.26 2.96 10.39
CA ALA A 412 -14.20 2.04 9.75
C ALA A 412 -13.58 0.65 9.60
N GLN A 413 -14.39 -0.38 9.83
CA GLN A 413 -14.05 -1.78 9.53
C GLN A 413 -14.45 -2.09 8.10
N LEU A 414 -13.59 -2.81 7.40
CA LEU A 414 -13.85 -3.40 6.09
C LEU A 414 -13.80 -4.91 6.23
N ASP A 415 -14.84 -5.60 5.80
CA ASP A 415 -14.81 -7.06 5.61
C ASP A 415 -14.39 -7.33 4.17
N VAL A 416 -13.28 -8.02 4.01
CA VAL A 416 -12.64 -8.25 2.72
C VAL A 416 -12.60 -9.74 2.41
N ASP A 417 -13.02 -10.15 1.22
CA ASP A 417 -13.01 -11.54 0.76
C ASP A 417 -12.53 -11.66 -0.69
N TRP A 418 -11.26 -11.96 -0.87
CA TRP A 418 -10.67 -12.21 -2.20
C TRP A 418 -11.09 -13.54 -2.82
N GLY A 419 -11.72 -14.44 -2.05
CA GLY A 419 -12.27 -15.69 -2.55
C GLY A 419 -13.60 -15.50 -3.30
N MET A 420 -14.33 -14.40 -2.99
CA MET A 420 -15.58 -14.06 -3.67
C MET A 420 -15.32 -13.23 -4.94
N ASP A 421 -14.49 -12.21 -4.83
CA ASP A 421 -14.10 -11.34 -5.95
C ASP A 421 -12.67 -10.83 -5.71
N ALA A 422 -11.77 -11.17 -6.61
CA ALA A 422 -10.37 -10.77 -6.50
C ALA A 422 -10.16 -9.28 -6.84
N ASP A 423 -10.96 -8.73 -7.74
CA ASP A 423 -10.88 -7.34 -8.21
C ASP A 423 -11.65 -6.36 -7.30
N LYS A 424 -12.74 -6.85 -6.66
CA LYS A 424 -13.59 -6.08 -5.76
C LYS A 424 -13.81 -6.82 -4.43
N PRO A 425 -12.76 -6.98 -3.63
CA PRO A 425 -12.80 -7.84 -2.46
C PRO A 425 -13.54 -7.25 -1.25
N ILE A 426 -13.84 -5.94 -1.21
CA ILE A 426 -14.48 -5.28 -0.06
C ILE A 426 -15.98 -5.57 -0.09
N GLN A 427 -16.47 -6.36 0.86
CA GLN A 427 -17.85 -6.82 0.95
C GLN A 427 -18.73 -5.94 1.83
N SER A 428 -18.16 -5.34 2.86
CA SER A 428 -18.88 -4.43 3.76
C SER A 428 -17.97 -3.37 4.35
N VAL A 429 -18.58 -2.25 4.73
CA VAL A 429 -17.98 -1.14 5.48
C VAL A 429 -18.80 -0.89 6.73
N ARG A 430 -18.19 -0.81 7.91
CA ARG A 430 -18.88 -0.51 9.18
C ARG A 430 -18.18 0.62 9.89
N LEU A 431 -18.90 1.69 10.22
CA LEU A 431 -18.38 2.80 11.01
C LEU A 431 -18.29 2.41 12.49
N LEU A 432 -17.16 2.67 13.13
CA LEU A 432 -16.86 2.29 14.51
C LEU A 432 -16.68 3.54 15.38
N PHE A 433 -16.87 3.37 16.70
CA PHE A 433 -16.63 4.41 17.72
C PHE A 433 -17.39 5.72 17.47
N GLY A 434 -18.59 5.64 16.90
CA GLY A 434 -19.39 6.81 16.56
C GLY A 434 -18.81 7.65 15.41
N THR A 435 -17.93 7.07 14.59
CA THR A 435 -17.39 7.72 13.39
C THR A 435 -18.50 8.17 12.44
N ARG A 436 -18.34 9.37 11.90
CA ARG A 436 -19.28 9.97 10.94
C ARG A 436 -18.62 10.19 9.58
N LEU A 437 -19.46 10.23 8.55
CA LEU A 437 -19.07 10.72 7.23
C LEU A 437 -19.29 12.23 7.16
N VAL A 438 -18.28 12.97 6.71
CA VAL A 438 -18.26 14.43 6.60
C VAL A 438 -17.97 14.86 5.17
N GLU A 439 -18.31 16.10 4.79
CA GLU A 439 -18.11 16.68 3.46
C GLU A 439 -16.61 16.76 3.06
#